data_c413de43e511715e4e1fc31b05ce616a
#
_entry.id   c413de43e511715e4e1fc31b05ce616a
#
_cell.length_a   1.000
_cell.length_b   1.000
_cell.length_c   1.000
_cell.angle_alpha   90.00
_cell.angle_beta   90.00
_cell.angle_gamma   90.00
#
_symmetry.space_group_name_H-M   'P 1'
#
loop_
_entity.id
_entity.type
_entity.pdbx_description
1 polymer ?
#
loop_
_entity_poly.entity_id
_entity_poly.type
_entity_poly.pdbx_seq_one_letter_code
_entity_poly.pdbx_strand_id
1 'polypeptide(L)'
;MNRAEVEKYILSFPDAKLTYPFGEDVAVYKVSVGAEEKMFALMPENKEPLNLSLKCDPALAEILREKYVSVMPGYHLNKKHWNTVVLGSEIEWEEVQGFITHSYNLVVGA
;
A
#
# COMPACT_ATOMS: atom_id res chain seq x y z
N MET A 1 0.37 -2.00 -15.60
CA MET A 1 1.17 -1.94 -14.33
C MET A 1 1.51 -3.35 -13.89
N ASN A 2 2.76 -3.56 -13.52
CA ASN A 2 3.23 -4.84 -13.02
C ASN A 2 3.94 -4.64 -11.69
N ARG A 3 4.33 -5.74 -11.05
CA ARG A 3 4.98 -5.69 -9.72
C ARG A 3 6.21 -4.78 -9.71
N ALA A 4 7.06 -4.89 -10.71
CA ALA A 4 8.30 -4.11 -10.78
C ALA A 4 8.02 -2.61 -10.85
N GLU A 5 7.03 -2.20 -11.63
CA GLU A 5 6.63 -0.80 -11.73
C GLU A 5 6.08 -0.26 -10.40
N VAL A 6 5.24 -1.06 -9.74
CA VAL A 6 4.65 -0.68 -8.45
C VAL A 6 5.75 -0.53 -7.42
N GLU A 7 6.66 -1.49 -7.32
CA GLU A 7 7.77 -1.43 -6.38
C GLU A 7 8.68 -0.24 -6.65
N LYS A 8 8.98 0.01 -7.92
CA LYS A 8 9.83 1.15 -8.30
C LYS A 8 9.21 2.47 -7.82
N TYR A 9 7.90 2.61 -7.98
CA TYR A 9 7.21 3.83 -7.54
C TYR A 9 7.25 3.96 -6.02
N ILE A 10 6.98 2.88 -5.29
CA ILE A 10 7.01 2.86 -3.83
C ILE A 10 8.42 3.24 -3.32
N LEU A 11 9.44 2.65 -3.91
CA LEU A 11 10.83 2.89 -3.48
C LEU A 11 11.38 4.23 -3.96
N SER A 12 10.64 4.97 -4.79
CA SER A 12 11.05 6.31 -5.22
C SER A 12 10.84 7.37 -4.12
N PHE A 13 10.06 7.05 -3.10
CA PHE A 13 9.81 7.99 -2.00
C PHE A 13 11.03 8.08 -1.08
N PRO A 14 11.31 9.27 -0.49
CA PRO A 14 12.47 9.44 0.39
C PRO A 14 12.50 8.44 1.55
N ASP A 15 13.64 7.82 1.77
CA ASP A 15 13.90 6.85 2.84
C ASP A 15 13.05 5.59 2.82
N ALA A 16 12.31 5.34 1.73
CA ALA A 16 11.53 4.12 1.58
C ALA A 16 12.47 2.93 1.35
N LYS A 17 12.20 1.82 2.04
CA LYS A 17 13.01 0.61 1.90
C LYS A 17 12.15 -0.65 1.91
N LEU A 18 12.62 -1.66 1.20
CA LEU A 18 12.01 -2.97 1.13
C LEU A 18 12.52 -3.84 2.27
N THR A 19 11.59 -4.47 2.99
CA THR A 19 11.91 -5.37 4.09
C THR A 19 11.02 -6.61 4.02
N TYR A 20 11.38 -7.64 4.78
CA TYR A 20 10.59 -8.88 4.88
C TYR A 20 10.45 -9.31 6.35
N PRO A 21 9.83 -8.47 7.20
CA PRO A 21 9.75 -8.76 8.64
C PRO A 21 8.84 -9.93 8.99
N PHE A 22 7.94 -10.31 8.07
CA PHE A 22 6.99 -11.40 8.27
C PHE A 22 7.33 -12.65 7.46
N GLY A 23 8.53 -12.71 6.88
CA GLY A 23 8.97 -13.82 6.05
C GLY A 23 9.01 -13.46 4.56
N GLU A 24 9.50 -14.38 3.74
CA GLU A 24 9.77 -14.15 2.33
C GLU A 24 8.53 -13.96 1.45
N ASP A 25 7.36 -14.31 1.98
CA ASP A 25 6.13 -14.30 1.18
C ASP A 25 5.48 -12.92 1.04
N VAL A 26 5.90 -11.94 1.85
CA VAL A 26 5.30 -10.60 1.84
C VAL A 26 6.38 -9.54 1.86
N ALA A 27 6.42 -8.73 0.80
CA ALA A 27 7.27 -7.54 0.76
C ALA A 27 6.59 -6.44 1.59
N VAL A 28 7.35 -5.86 2.52
CA VAL A 28 6.87 -4.77 3.37
C VAL A 28 7.76 -3.56 3.16
N TYR A 29 7.15 -2.45 2.77
CA TYR A 29 7.86 -1.22 2.48
C TYR A 29 7.71 -0.27 3.67
N LYS A 30 8.84 0.13 4.21
CA LYS A 30 8.91 0.97 5.41
C LYS A 30 9.60 2.29 5.11
N VAL A 31 9.36 3.26 5.96
CA VAL A 31 10.04 4.54 5.94
C VAL A 31 10.44 4.91 7.37
N SER A 32 11.61 5.54 7.52
CA SER A 32 12.08 6.01 8.82
C SER A 32 11.39 7.31 9.17
N VAL A 33 10.79 7.36 10.38
CA VAL A 33 10.14 8.55 10.91
C VAL A 33 10.68 8.77 12.31
N GLY A 34 11.62 9.70 12.44
CA GLY A 34 12.36 9.86 13.69
C GLY A 34 13.17 8.60 13.98
N ALA A 35 13.02 8.02 15.16
CA ALA A 35 13.69 6.80 15.57
C ALA A 35 12.92 5.53 15.20
N GLU A 36 11.75 5.66 14.59
CA GLU A 36 10.89 4.51 14.25
C GLU A 36 10.92 4.20 12.77
N GLU A 37 10.68 2.93 12.44
CA GLU A 37 10.42 2.50 11.06
C GLU A 37 8.95 2.13 10.96
N LYS A 38 8.24 2.74 10.03
CA LYS A 38 6.80 2.54 9.86
C LYS A 38 6.47 1.98 8.49
N MET A 39 5.58 0.98 8.46
CA MET A 39 5.09 0.41 7.20
C MET A 39 4.14 1.38 6.51
N PHE A 40 4.22 1.47 5.19
CA PHE A 40 3.24 2.21 4.41
C PHE A 40 2.72 1.43 3.19
N ALA A 41 3.32 0.29 2.86
CA ALA A 41 2.85 -0.57 1.78
C ALA A 41 3.26 -2.02 2.03
N LEU A 42 2.38 -2.95 1.65
CA LEU A 42 2.67 -4.38 1.69
C LEU A 42 2.21 -5.02 0.38
N MET A 43 2.99 -5.97 -0.13
CA MET A 43 2.68 -6.63 -1.39
C MET A 43 3.07 -8.11 -1.30
N PRO A 44 2.10 -9.05 -1.33
CA PRO A 44 2.42 -10.48 -1.32
C PRO A 44 3.28 -10.86 -2.54
N GLU A 45 4.21 -11.81 -2.36
CA GLU A 45 5.17 -12.17 -3.40
C GLU A 45 4.54 -12.97 -4.54
N ASN A 46 3.81 -14.01 -4.23
CA ASN A 46 3.33 -14.96 -5.24
C ASN A 46 1.80 -15.01 -5.29
N LYS A 47 1.17 -13.84 -5.46
CA LYS A 47 -0.28 -13.77 -5.49
C LYS A 47 -0.78 -13.19 -6.81
N GLU A 48 -1.75 -13.91 -7.41
CA GLU A 48 -2.44 -13.46 -8.61
C GLU A 48 -3.95 -13.43 -8.34
N PRO A 49 -4.64 -12.34 -8.63
CA PRO A 49 -4.08 -11.07 -9.11
C PRO A 49 -3.24 -10.37 -8.04
N LEU A 50 -2.34 -9.50 -8.48
CA LEU A 50 -1.45 -8.76 -7.58
C LEU A 50 -2.27 -7.86 -6.64
N ASN A 51 -1.95 -7.92 -5.36
CA ASN A 51 -2.58 -7.08 -4.32
C ASN A 51 -1.59 -6.10 -3.74
N LEU A 52 -2.10 -4.95 -3.32
CA LEU A 52 -1.30 -3.94 -2.65
C LEU A 52 -2.08 -3.44 -1.44
N SER A 53 -1.50 -3.55 -0.25
CA SER A 53 -2.11 -3.02 0.97
C SER A 53 -1.45 -1.71 1.33
N LEU A 54 -2.26 -0.69 1.58
CA LEU A 54 -1.82 0.68 1.83
C LEU A 54 -2.58 1.27 3.02
N LYS A 55 -1.88 2.10 3.77
CA LYS A 55 -2.53 2.85 4.84
C LYS A 55 -3.42 3.92 4.22
N CYS A 56 -4.56 4.18 4.87
CA CYS A 56 -5.53 5.14 4.35
C CYS A 56 -6.26 5.84 5.49
N ASP A 57 -6.57 7.12 5.30
CA ASP A 57 -7.45 7.83 6.20
C ASP A 57 -8.77 7.07 6.34
N PRO A 58 -9.29 6.83 7.56
CA PRO A 58 -10.49 6.00 7.73
C PRO A 58 -11.72 6.43 6.94
N ALA A 59 -11.98 7.74 6.84
CA ALA A 59 -13.13 8.24 6.08
C ALA A 59 -12.95 7.99 4.59
N LEU A 60 -11.74 8.24 4.07
CA LEU A 60 -11.42 7.98 2.67
C LEU A 60 -11.43 6.48 2.38
N ALA A 61 -10.96 5.66 3.32
CA ALA A 61 -10.95 4.21 3.15
C ALA A 61 -12.36 3.68 2.88
N GLU A 62 -13.35 4.13 3.63
CA GLU A 62 -14.74 3.71 3.42
C GLU A 62 -15.28 4.17 2.07
N ILE A 63 -14.99 5.41 1.68
CA ILE A 63 -15.40 5.96 0.39
C ILE A 63 -14.84 5.12 -0.76
N LEU A 64 -13.57 4.76 -0.69
CA LEU A 64 -12.92 3.97 -1.73
C LEU A 64 -13.47 2.55 -1.82
N ARG A 65 -13.81 1.94 -0.66
CA ARG A 65 -14.42 0.61 -0.63
C ARG A 65 -15.81 0.61 -1.28
N GLU A 66 -16.56 1.69 -1.15
CA GLU A 66 -17.85 1.83 -1.79
C GLU A 66 -17.72 2.11 -3.28
N LYS A 67 -16.73 2.92 -3.65
CA LYS A 67 -16.53 3.33 -5.05
C LYS A 67 -15.95 2.24 -5.93
N TYR A 68 -15.04 1.42 -5.40
CA TYR A 68 -14.33 0.41 -6.18
C TYR A 68 -14.52 -1.00 -5.61
N VAL A 69 -14.96 -1.92 -6.45
CA VAL A 69 -15.08 -3.34 -6.09
C VAL A 69 -13.71 -3.91 -5.69
N SER A 70 -12.66 -3.40 -6.31
CA SER A 70 -11.27 -3.88 -6.10
C SER A 70 -10.61 -3.34 -4.86
N VAL A 71 -11.30 -2.50 -4.08
CA VAL A 71 -10.78 -1.98 -2.81
C VAL A 71 -11.55 -2.62 -1.66
N MET A 72 -10.83 -3.24 -0.74
CA MET A 72 -11.42 -3.94 0.40
C MET A 72 -10.65 -3.61 1.68
N PRO A 73 -11.22 -3.91 2.86
CA PRO A 73 -10.49 -3.73 4.13
C PRO A 73 -9.19 -4.50 4.13
N GLY A 74 -8.16 -3.94 4.77
CA GLY A 74 -6.83 -4.51 4.79
C GLY A 74 -6.79 -5.95 5.28
N TYR A 75 -6.23 -6.83 4.46
CA TYR A 75 -6.13 -8.26 4.76
C TYR A 75 -5.04 -8.48 5.82
N HIS A 76 -5.42 -9.10 6.94
CA HIS A 76 -4.54 -9.31 8.11
C HIS A 76 -3.97 -8.01 8.70
N LEU A 77 -4.64 -6.89 8.49
CA LEU A 77 -4.22 -5.58 8.96
C LEU A 77 -5.37 -4.90 9.70
N ASN A 78 -5.08 -3.78 10.35
CA ASN A 78 -6.12 -2.96 10.99
C ASN A 78 -7.05 -2.41 9.90
N LYS A 79 -8.29 -2.88 9.88
CA LYS A 79 -9.23 -2.57 8.81
C LYS A 79 -9.75 -1.14 8.80
N LYS A 80 -9.58 -0.42 9.90
CA LYS A 80 -9.93 0.99 9.99
C LYS A 80 -8.92 1.86 9.24
N HIS A 81 -7.65 1.47 9.26
CA HIS A 81 -6.54 2.28 8.74
C HIS A 81 -5.88 1.72 7.48
N TRP A 82 -6.29 0.54 7.02
CA TRP A 82 -5.66 -0.11 5.87
C TRP A 82 -6.68 -0.60 4.86
N ASN A 83 -6.37 -0.40 3.58
CA ASN A 83 -7.10 -0.97 2.46
C ASN A 83 -6.19 -1.91 1.68
N THR A 84 -6.78 -2.97 1.11
CA THR A 84 -6.12 -3.82 0.14
C THR A 84 -6.73 -3.54 -1.22
N VAL A 85 -5.89 -3.27 -2.20
CA VAL A 85 -6.29 -2.92 -3.56
C VAL A 85 -5.86 -4.04 -4.51
N VAL A 86 -6.79 -4.57 -5.30
CA VAL A 86 -6.49 -5.55 -6.35
C VAL A 86 -6.05 -4.76 -7.57
N LEU A 87 -4.81 -5.00 -8.02
CA LEU A 87 -4.24 -4.29 -9.16
C LEU A 87 -4.60 -4.97 -10.47
N GLY A 88 -4.52 -4.21 -11.58
CA GLY A 88 -4.94 -4.72 -12.89
C GLY A 88 -6.44 -4.80 -13.05
N SER A 89 -7.17 -4.00 -12.29
CA SER A 89 -8.63 -3.95 -12.25
C SER A 89 -9.15 -2.68 -12.94
N GLU A 90 -10.33 -2.22 -12.51
CA GLU A 90 -10.91 -0.98 -13.02
C GLU A 90 -10.15 0.28 -12.59
N ILE A 91 -9.22 0.16 -11.63
CA ILE A 91 -8.50 1.32 -11.08
C ILE A 91 -7.25 1.60 -11.92
N GLU A 92 -7.15 2.81 -12.44
CA GLU A 92 -6.03 3.22 -13.27
C GLU A 92 -4.74 3.38 -12.46
N TRP A 93 -3.60 3.22 -13.13
CA TRP A 93 -2.30 3.33 -12.47
C TRP A 93 -2.09 4.68 -11.77
N GLU A 94 -2.55 5.77 -12.36
CA GLU A 94 -2.44 7.11 -11.78
C GLU A 94 -3.19 7.20 -10.45
N GLU A 95 -4.33 6.54 -10.33
CA GLU A 95 -5.06 6.50 -9.05
C GLU A 95 -4.33 5.68 -8.01
N VAL A 96 -3.78 4.54 -8.42
CA VAL A 96 -2.98 3.69 -7.53
C VAL A 96 -1.76 4.47 -7.01
N GLN A 97 -1.10 5.23 -7.88
CA GLN A 97 0.00 6.11 -7.47
C GLN A 97 -0.46 7.12 -6.41
N GLY A 98 -1.65 7.68 -6.58
CA GLY A 98 -2.24 8.59 -5.61
C GLY A 98 -2.49 7.92 -4.25
N PHE A 99 -2.95 6.67 -4.26
CA PHE A 99 -3.16 5.89 -3.04
C PHE A 99 -1.83 5.63 -2.32
N ILE A 100 -0.78 5.31 -3.07
CA ILE A 100 0.56 5.09 -2.52
C ILE A 100 1.09 6.38 -1.89
N THR A 101 0.97 7.49 -2.59
CA THR A 101 1.39 8.81 -2.09
C THR A 101 0.65 9.18 -0.81
N HIS A 102 -0.67 8.96 -0.79
CA HIS A 102 -1.49 9.22 0.40
C HIS A 102 -1.01 8.38 1.60
N SER A 103 -0.74 7.09 1.38
CA SER A 103 -0.26 6.20 2.43
C SER A 103 1.08 6.68 3.00
N TYR A 104 2.01 7.02 2.11
CA TYR A 104 3.31 7.53 2.52
C TYR A 104 3.17 8.81 3.35
N ASN A 105 2.36 9.76 2.87
CA ASN A 105 2.15 11.04 3.57
C ASN A 105 1.52 10.87 4.95
N LEU A 106 0.57 9.93 5.09
CA LEU A 106 -0.01 9.64 6.41
C LEU A 106 1.04 9.16 7.40
N VAL A 107 1.95 8.31 6.94
CA VAL A 107 2.96 7.71 7.80
C VAL A 107 4.03 8.70 8.20
N VAL A 108 4.47 9.57 7.29
CA VAL A 108 5.49 10.58 7.59
C VAL A 108 4.91 11.84 8.23
N GLY A 109 3.59 11.99 8.25
CA GLY A 109 2.94 13.14 8.87
C GLY A 109 2.89 14.37 7.98
N ALA A 110 2.89 14.18 6.68
CA ALA A 110 2.85 15.29 5.72
C ALA A 110 1.42 15.63 5.28
#